data_7165850d2c7b336be3e7dff5bc730427
#
_entry.id   7165850d2c7b336be3e7dff5bc730427
#
_cell.length_a   1.000
_cell.length_b   1.000
_cell.length_c   1.000
_cell.angle_alpha   90.00
_cell.angle_beta   90.00
_cell.angle_gamma   90.00
#
_symmetry.space_group_name_H-M   'P 1'
#
loop_
_entity.id
_entity.type
_entity.pdbx_description
1 polymer ?
#
loop_
_entity_poly.entity_id
_entity_poly.type
_entity_poly.pdbx_seq_one_letter_code
_entity_poly.pdbx_strand_id
1 'polypeptide(L)'
;MGDSGEALVDAESRIQERIEELQMARELARKPAAKNPERARKLESLKLAHKELSRQFEVVRHPARRNQLAAAIADIERQISAIGT
;
A
#
# COMPACT_ATOMS: atom_id res chain seq x y z
N MET A 1 -50.25 1.19 -2.23
CA MET A 1 -49.60 0.63 -3.40
C MET A 1 -48.42 1.45 -3.92
N GLY A 2 -48.19 2.62 -3.40
CA GLY A 2 -46.99 3.41 -3.68
C GLY A 2 -45.72 2.80 -3.17
N ASP A 3 -45.83 1.91 -2.21
CA ASP A 3 -44.67 1.32 -1.54
C ASP A 3 -43.81 0.41 -2.45
N SER A 4 -44.44 -0.25 -3.42
CA SER A 4 -43.68 -1.13 -4.32
C SER A 4 -42.80 -0.35 -5.29
N GLY A 5 -43.22 0.86 -5.66
CA GLY A 5 -42.37 1.75 -6.47
C GLY A 5 -41.18 2.28 -5.72
N GLU A 6 -41.36 2.63 -4.46
CA GLU A 6 -40.25 3.09 -3.61
C GLU A 6 -39.26 1.98 -3.33
N ALA A 7 -39.71 0.76 -3.10
CA ALA A 7 -38.84 -0.38 -2.88
C ALA A 7 -37.99 -0.69 -4.11
N LEU A 8 -38.51 -0.53 -5.30
CA LEU A 8 -37.77 -0.73 -6.55
C LEU A 8 -36.71 0.33 -6.73
N VAL A 9 -37.02 1.57 -6.42
CA VAL A 9 -36.04 2.67 -6.49
C VAL A 9 -34.88 2.45 -5.50
N ASP A 10 -35.18 2.01 -4.28
CA ASP A 10 -34.17 1.71 -3.29
C ASP A 10 -33.30 0.55 -3.73
N ALA A 11 -33.87 -0.48 -4.34
CA ALA A 11 -33.12 -1.63 -4.84
C ALA A 11 -32.16 -1.22 -5.95
N GLU A 12 -32.61 -0.40 -6.89
CA GLU A 12 -31.76 0.11 -7.97
C GLU A 12 -30.62 0.98 -7.43
N SER A 13 -30.92 1.83 -6.45
CA SER A 13 -29.94 2.68 -5.82
C SER A 13 -28.85 1.86 -5.13
N ARG A 14 -29.20 0.81 -4.42
CA ARG A 14 -28.25 -0.09 -3.77
C ARG A 14 -27.39 -0.86 -4.75
N ILE A 15 -27.99 -1.32 -5.83
CA ILE A 15 -27.25 -2.01 -6.88
C ILE A 15 -26.23 -1.07 -7.52
N GLN A 16 -26.62 0.16 -7.78
CA GLN A 16 -25.77 1.16 -8.38
C GLN A 16 -24.60 1.53 -7.46
N GLU A 17 -24.87 1.73 -6.18
CA GLU A 17 -23.81 1.99 -5.18
C GLU A 17 -22.81 0.84 -5.13
N ARG A 18 -23.30 -0.39 -5.16
CA ARG A 18 -22.43 -1.56 -5.13
C ARG A 18 -21.56 -1.68 -6.37
N ILE A 19 -22.09 -1.35 -7.52
CA ILE A 19 -21.35 -1.33 -8.78
C ILE A 19 -20.26 -0.25 -8.71
N GLU A 20 -20.54 0.92 -8.19
CA GLU A 20 -19.58 1.99 -8.02
C GLU A 20 -18.45 1.58 -7.06
N GLU A 21 -18.81 0.96 -5.95
CA GLU A 21 -17.81 0.44 -5.00
C GLU A 21 -16.88 -0.60 -5.63
N LEU A 22 -17.45 -1.52 -6.40
CA LEU A 22 -16.67 -2.53 -7.09
C LEU A 22 -15.75 -1.93 -8.15
N GLN A 23 -16.24 -0.93 -8.88
CA GLN A 23 -15.41 -0.23 -9.86
C GLN A 23 -14.28 0.52 -9.20
N MET A 24 -14.55 1.20 -8.10
CA MET A 24 -13.52 1.87 -7.31
C MET A 24 -12.46 0.90 -6.79
N ALA A 25 -12.91 -0.23 -6.25
CA ALA A 25 -12.00 -1.27 -5.75
C ALA A 25 -11.12 -1.82 -6.88
N ARG A 26 -11.69 -2.02 -8.07
CA ARG A 26 -10.94 -2.46 -9.25
C ARG A 26 -9.91 -1.43 -9.70
N GLU A 27 -10.29 -0.17 -9.71
CA GLU A 27 -9.36 0.91 -10.08
C GLU A 27 -8.20 1.02 -9.11
N LEU A 28 -8.47 0.90 -7.81
CA LEU A 28 -7.43 0.90 -6.78
C LEU A 28 -6.52 -0.32 -6.93
N ALA A 29 -7.08 -1.47 -7.25
CA ALA A 29 -6.32 -2.69 -7.48
C ALA A 29 -5.49 -2.63 -8.76
N ARG A 30 -5.93 -1.87 -9.75
CA ARG A 30 -5.21 -1.69 -11.03
C ARG A 30 -4.05 -0.71 -10.93
N LYS A 31 -4.01 0.11 -9.91
CA LYS A 31 -2.89 1.03 -9.73
C LYS A 31 -1.61 0.24 -9.45
N PRO A 32 -0.47 0.82 -9.29
CA PRO A 32 0.85 0.24 -9.65
C PRO A 32 1.04 -1.23 -9.31
N ALA A 33 0.32 -1.75 -8.34
CA ALA A 33 0.41 -3.14 -7.93
C ALA A 33 -0.06 -4.12 -9.02
N ALA A 34 -0.99 -3.72 -9.89
CA ALA A 34 -1.54 -4.61 -10.92
C ALA A 34 -0.56 -4.84 -12.07
N LYS A 35 0.38 -3.94 -12.31
CA LYS A 35 1.35 -4.09 -13.39
C LYS A 35 2.45 -5.07 -13.07
N ASN A 36 2.83 -5.16 -11.79
CA ASN A 36 3.88 -6.10 -11.36
C ASN A 36 3.73 -6.40 -9.86
N PRO A 37 2.99 -7.45 -9.51
CA PRO A 37 2.76 -7.79 -8.11
C PRO A 37 4.02 -8.16 -7.34
N GLU A 38 5.00 -8.79 -7.98
CA GLU A 38 6.27 -9.12 -7.33
C GLU A 38 7.04 -7.86 -6.96
N ARG A 39 7.06 -6.89 -7.86
CA ARG A 39 7.72 -5.61 -7.64
C ARG A 39 7.05 -4.85 -6.51
N ALA A 40 5.73 -4.84 -6.46
CA ALA A 40 4.95 -4.20 -5.41
C ALA A 40 5.22 -4.83 -4.05
N ARG A 41 5.28 -6.16 -3.98
CA ARG A 41 5.61 -6.89 -2.74
C ARG A 41 7.02 -6.58 -2.26
N LYS A 42 7.96 -6.55 -3.19
CA LYS A 42 9.35 -6.24 -2.86
C LYS A 42 9.48 -4.82 -2.33
N LEU A 43 8.81 -3.87 -2.95
CA LEU A 43 8.78 -2.48 -2.50
C LEU A 43 8.19 -2.38 -1.09
N GLU A 44 7.07 -3.04 -0.84
CA GLU A 44 6.43 -3.07 0.46
C GLU A 44 7.36 -3.66 1.53
N SER A 45 8.00 -4.76 1.22
CA SER A 45 8.95 -5.42 2.10
C SER A 45 10.15 -4.52 2.44
N LEU A 46 10.66 -3.80 1.44
CA LEU A 46 11.76 -2.84 1.62
C LEU A 46 11.34 -1.66 2.50
N LYS A 47 10.13 -1.16 2.31
CA LYS A 47 9.60 -0.07 3.16
C LYS A 47 9.47 -0.49 4.61
N LEU A 48 8.99 -1.72 4.86
CA LEU A 48 8.90 -2.26 6.21
C LEU A 48 10.28 -2.43 6.85
N ALA A 49 11.24 -2.95 6.09
CA ALA A 49 12.60 -3.08 6.56
C ALA A 49 13.24 -1.73 6.87
N HIS A 50 13.00 -0.74 6.02
CA HIS A 50 13.47 0.63 6.24
C HIS A 50 12.94 1.20 7.55
N LYS A 51 11.66 1.03 7.79
CA LYS A 51 11.00 1.51 9.00
C LYS A 51 11.59 0.85 10.25
N GLU A 52 11.79 -0.46 10.21
CA GLU A 52 12.34 -1.21 11.34
C GLU A 52 13.80 -0.82 11.63
N LEU A 53 14.62 -0.72 10.58
CA LEU A 53 16.02 -0.31 10.75
C LEU A 53 16.14 1.13 11.23
N SER A 54 15.29 2.02 10.76
CA SER A 54 15.25 3.41 11.22
C SER A 54 14.91 3.48 12.70
N ARG A 55 13.97 2.66 13.14
CA ARG A 55 13.59 2.57 14.56
C ARG A 55 14.76 2.08 15.41
N GLN A 56 15.46 1.03 14.95
CA GLN A 56 16.62 0.51 15.65
C GLN A 56 17.75 1.54 15.72
N PHE A 57 17.94 2.29 14.65
CA PHE A 57 18.95 3.34 14.58
C PHE A 57 18.71 4.42 15.64
N GLU A 58 17.47 4.78 15.88
CA GLU A 58 17.12 5.78 16.89
C GLU A 58 17.42 5.29 18.31
N VAL A 59 17.30 3.99 18.56
CA VAL A 59 17.44 3.41 19.90
C VAL A 59 18.87 3.02 20.21
N VAL A 60 19.62 2.54 19.20
CA VAL A 60 20.99 2.05 19.39
C VAL A 60 21.96 3.20 19.60
N ARG A 61 22.80 3.09 20.63
CA ARG A 61 23.79 4.12 20.98
C ARG A 61 25.22 3.76 20.59
N HIS A 62 25.49 2.47 20.37
CA HIS A 62 26.84 2.01 20.03
C HIS A 62 27.23 2.51 18.63
N PRO A 63 28.39 3.25 18.49
CA PRO A 63 28.74 3.88 17.21
C PRO A 63 28.91 2.91 16.06
N ALA A 64 29.58 1.77 16.28
CA ALA A 64 29.77 0.77 15.23
C ALA A 64 28.44 0.20 14.74
N ARG A 65 27.53 -0.06 15.67
CA ARG A 65 26.19 -0.56 15.34
C ARG A 65 25.39 0.49 14.58
N ARG A 66 25.47 1.74 14.99
CA ARG A 66 24.81 2.85 14.28
C ARG A 66 25.33 2.98 12.87
N ASN A 67 26.62 2.84 12.66
CA ASN A 67 27.21 2.88 11.33
C ASN A 67 26.72 1.74 10.45
N GLN A 68 26.61 0.53 11.00
CA GLN A 68 26.06 -0.61 10.28
C GLN A 68 24.60 -0.39 9.88
N LEU A 69 23.79 0.12 10.81
CA LEU A 69 22.39 0.42 10.55
C LEU A 69 22.23 1.52 9.51
N ALA A 70 23.06 2.57 9.60
CA ALA A 70 23.03 3.66 8.62
C ALA A 70 23.36 3.15 7.21
N ALA A 71 24.36 2.28 7.09
CA ALA A 71 24.73 1.68 5.81
C ALA A 71 23.61 0.80 5.25
N ALA A 72 22.97 0.01 6.11
CA ALA A 72 21.85 -0.84 5.71
C ALA A 72 20.64 -0.01 5.26
N ILE A 73 20.33 1.07 5.98
CA ILE A 73 19.27 1.99 5.63
C ILE A 73 19.52 2.64 4.26
N ALA A 74 20.74 3.11 4.04
CA ALA A 74 21.13 3.71 2.76
C ALA A 74 21.01 2.73 1.61
N ASP A 75 21.39 1.48 1.81
CA ASP A 75 21.25 0.44 0.81
C ASP A 75 19.79 0.16 0.46
N ILE A 76 18.93 0.06 1.48
CA ILE A 76 17.50 -0.12 1.28
C ILE A 76 16.88 1.07 0.54
N GLU A 77 17.27 2.28 0.87
CA GLU A 77 16.81 3.47 0.17
C GLU A 77 17.16 3.45 -1.31
N ARG A 78 18.38 3.00 -1.65
CA ARG A 78 18.78 2.83 -3.04
C ARG A 78 17.93 1.79 -3.76
N GLN A 79 17.64 0.68 -3.11
CA GLN A 79 16.79 -0.37 -3.67
C GLN A 79 15.36 0.12 -3.89
N ILE A 80 14.81 0.88 -2.95
CA ILE A 80 13.48 1.48 -3.08
C ILE A 80 13.43 2.43 -4.26
N SER A 81 14.44 3.29 -4.40
CA SER A 81 14.53 4.23 -5.52
C SER A 81 14.61 3.51 -6.86
N ALA A 82 15.35 2.42 -6.92
CA ALA A 82 15.49 1.63 -8.16
C ALA A 82 14.17 0.97 -8.56
N ILE A 83 13.37 0.54 -7.58
CA ILE A 83 12.07 -0.08 -7.85
C ILE A 83 10.99 0.96 -8.10
N GLY A 84 11.03 2.06 -7.35
CA GLY A 84 10.01 3.11 -7.41
C GLY A 84 10.04 3.96 -8.68
N THR A 85 11.13 3.91 -9.42
CA THR A 85 11.23 4.57 -10.72
C THR A 85 10.95 3.59 -11.83
#